data_1f68c994cc40315d1a146f7e41e1ab54
#
_entry.id   1f68c994cc40315d1a146f7e41e1ab54
#
_cell.length_a   1.000
_cell.length_b   1.000
_cell.length_c   1.000
_cell.angle_alpha   90.00
_cell.angle_beta   90.00
_cell.angle_gamma   90.00
#
_symmetry.space_group_name_H-M   'P 1'
#
loop_
_entity.id
_entity.type
_entity.pdbx_description
1 polymer ?
#
loop_
_entity_poly.entity_id
_entity_poly.type
_entity_poly.pdbx_seq_one_letter_code
_entity_poly.pdbx_strand_id
1 'polypeptide(L)'
;EGQASIIHHNKNAETNTWGVYDEYVLEHIMRKLKNATKPQFIFALTTSNHSPYELPSDFRLPMLALPDEVKNSIVSSESNALNHFSTYYYTNNSVGEFISQIKGSELGKKTLISFTGDHNARGLFNYNDEMLLNKYAVPFYIYAPKRYRQKQVFDPSRFGSHKDIFPTLFHLSLSEKRYFKTGNNMVSE
;
A
#
# COMPACT_ATOMS: atom_id res chain seq x y z
N GLU A 1 1.88 -17.45 3.81
CA GLU A 1 1.98 -17.48 5.28
C GLU A 1 0.91 -16.59 5.89
N GLY A 2 0.27 -17.06 6.96
CA GLY A 2 -0.81 -16.35 7.61
C GLY A 2 -0.33 -15.55 8.84
N GLN A 3 -1.25 -14.82 9.46
CA GLN A 3 -1.03 -14.00 10.65
C GLN A 3 -0.39 -14.80 11.81
N ALA A 4 -0.74 -16.06 11.98
CA ALA A 4 -0.15 -16.94 12.99
C ALA A 4 1.39 -17.02 12.89
N SER A 5 1.95 -16.97 11.68
CA SER A 5 3.39 -16.97 11.48
C SER A 5 4.03 -15.65 11.92
N ILE A 6 3.33 -14.53 11.76
CA ILE A 6 3.79 -13.21 12.20
C ILE A 6 3.83 -13.17 13.72
N ILE A 7 2.74 -13.56 14.39
CA ILE A 7 2.61 -13.62 15.85
C ILE A 7 3.64 -14.60 16.47
N HIS A 8 3.88 -15.73 15.80
CA HIS A 8 4.90 -16.68 16.26
C HIS A 8 6.30 -16.06 16.32
N HIS A 9 6.63 -15.20 15.37
CA HIS A 9 7.95 -14.55 15.29
C HIS A 9 8.04 -13.26 16.08
N ASN A 10 6.93 -12.55 16.26
CA ASN A 10 6.85 -11.38 17.11
C ASN A 10 5.69 -11.54 18.10
N LYS A 11 6.01 -12.00 19.31
CA LYS A 11 5.03 -12.26 20.37
C LYS A 11 4.34 -11.00 20.89
N ASN A 12 4.89 -9.83 20.61
CA ASN A 12 4.34 -8.53 20.98
C ASN A 12 3.49 -7.92 19.85
N ALA A 13 3.31 -8.64 18.75
CA ALA A 13 2.50 -8.13 17.65
C ALA A 13 1.05 -7.94 18.10
N GLU A 14 0.59 -6.70 18.04
CA GLU A 14 -0.80 -6.35 18.31
C GLU A 14 -1.70 -6.69 17.14
N THR A 15 -2.95 -6.91 17.45
CA THR A 15 -3.98 -7.24 16.46
C THR A 15 -5.20 -6.35 16.63
N ASN A 16 -5.90 -6.07 15.55
CA ASN A 16 -7.23 -5.50 15.54
C ASN A 16 -8.28 -6.58 15.19
N THR A 17 -9.51 -6.18 14.92
CA THR A 17 -10.61 -7.06 14.50
C THR A 17 -10.28 -7.91 13.26
N TRP A 18 -9.43 -7.42 12.37
CA TRP A 18 -9.10 -8.05 11.09
C TRP A 18 -7.78 -8.83 11.11
N GLY A 19 -6.95 -8.58 12.09
CA GLY A 19 -5.69 -9.30 12.25
C GLY A 19 -4.55 -8.44 12.74
N VAL A 20 -3.34 -8.84 12.35
CA VAL A 20 -2.10 -8.19 12.76
C VAL A 20 -1.98 -6.82 12.12
N TYR A 21 -1.59 -5.80 12.89
CA TYR A 21 -1.35 -4.46 12.35
C TYR A 21 -0.26 -4.44 11.28
N ASP A 22 -0.37 -3.48 10.35
CA ASP A 22 0.43 -3.41 9.12
C ASP A 22 1.94 -3.35 9.38
N GLU A 23 2.39 -2.66 10.42
CA GLU A 23 3.80 -2.59 10.77
C GLU A 23 4.42 -3.97 10.99
N TYR A 24 3.74 -4.86 11.70
CA TYR A 24 4.23 -6.23 11.96
C TYR A 24 4.22 -7.09 10.70
N VAL A 25 3.26 -6.84 9.79
CA VAL A 25 3.26 -7.47 8.46
C VAL A 25 4.50 -7.04 7.68
N LEU A 26 4.79 -5.75 7.67
CA LEU A 26 5.93 -5.17 6.95
C LEU A 26 7.28 -5.59 7.56
N GLU A 27 7.38 -5.66 8.90
CA GLU A 27 8.55 -6.24 9.59
C GLU A 27 8.78 -7.70 9.17
N HIS A 28 7.72 -8.49 9.12
CA HIS A 28 7.80 -9.88 8.70
C HIS A 28 8.31 -10.01 7.26
N ILE A 29 7.81 -9.17 6.34
CA ILE A 29 8.29 -9.09 4.96
C ILE A 29 9.77 -8.71 4.93
N MET A 30 10.17 -7.70 5.70
CA MET A 30 11.57 -7.27 5.80
C MET A 30 12.48 -8.42 6.23
N ARG A 31 12.09 -9.16 7.26
CA ARG A 31 12.82 -10.32 7.76
C ARG A 31 12.95 -11.41 6.70
N LYS A 32 11.87 -11.68 5.96
CA LYS A 32 11.91 -12.64 4.85
C LYS A 32 12.85 -12.22 3.73
N LEU A 33 12.80 -10.96 3.34
CA LEU A 33 13.67 -10.42 2.31
C LEU A 33 15.16 -10.47 2.73
N LYS A 34 15.46 -10.17 3.99
CA LYS A 34 16.84 -10.25 4.52
C LYS A 34 17.39 -11.67 4.52
N ASN A 35 16.55 -12.65 4.79
CA ASN A 35 16.95 -14.07 4.87
C ASN A 35 16.78 -14.83 3.55
N ALA A 36 16.33 -14.16 2.48
CA ALA A 36 16.04 -14.81 1.22
C ALA A 36 17.33 -15.21 0.49
N THR A 37 17.47 -16.50 0.20
CA THR A 37 18.56 -17.06 -0.61
C THR A 37 18.20 -17.20 -2.09
N LYS A 38 16.93 -16.98 -2.44
CA LYS A 38 16.39 -17.04 -3.81
C LYS A 38 15.49 -15.85 -4.06
N PRO A 39 15.25 -15.45 -5.33
CA PRO A 39 14.25 -14.43 -5.64
C PRO A 39 12.90 -14.76 -5.03
N GLN A 40 12.25 -13.74 -4.47
CA GLN A 40 10.94 -13.83 -3.82
C GLN A 40 9.92 -12.99 -4.57
N PHE A 41 8.71 -13.51 -4.71
CA PHE A 41 7.52 -12.72 -4.98
C PHE A 41 6.67 -12.74 -3.71
N ILE A 42 6.40 -11.57 -3.15
CA ILE A 42 5.59 -11.42 -1.94
C ILE A 42 4.38 -10.56 -2.29
N PHE A 43 3.20 -11.12 -2.10
CA PHE A 43 1.94 -10.38 -2.11
C PHE A 43 1.46 -10.27 -0.66
N ALA A 44 1.20 -9.05 -0.22
CA ALA A 44 0.71 -8.78 1.12
C ALA A 44 -0.58 -7.97 1.04
N LEU A 45 -1.55 -8.37 1.84
CA LEU A 45 -2.80 -7.65 2.07
C LEU A 45 -2.73 -7.02 3.45
N THR A 46 -2.80 -5.70 3.53
CA THR A 46 -2.84 -4.94 4.77
C THR A 46 -4.28 -4.75 5.22
N THR A 47 -4.51 -4.62 6.52
CA THR A 47 -5.87 -4.58 7.09
C THR A 47 -6.09 -3.46 8.11
N SER A 48 -5.08 -2.68 8.46
CA SER A 48 -5.20 -1.68 9.52
C SER A 48 -6.11 -0.52 9.16
N ASN A 49 -6.17 -0.14 7.86
CA ASN A 49 -7.07 0.90 7.38
C ASN A 49 -8.46 0.37 7.02
N HIS A 50 -9.05 -0.42 7.91
CA HIS A 50 -10.39 -1.01 7.76
C HIS A 50 -11.24 -0.69 8.99
N SER A 51 -12.57 -0.55 8.80
CA SER A 51 -13.51 -0.38 9.91
C SER A 51 -13.35 -1.54 10.92
N PRO A 52 -13.35 -1.27 12.23
CA PRO A 52 -13.75 -0.06 12.95
C PRO A 52 -12.66 1.02 13.12
N TYR A 53 -11.57 0.96 12.35
CA TYR A 53 -10.50 1.97 12.32
C TYR A 53 -9.74 2.09 13.65
N GLU A 54 -9.27 0.95 14.14
CA GLU A 54 -8.47 0.83 15.36
C GLU A 54 -6.98 1.06 15.07
N LEU A 55 -6.28 1.62 16.06
CA LEU A 55 -4.84 1.87 16.01
C LEU A 55 -4.11 1.00 17.04
N PRO A 56 -2.82 0.67 16.84
CA PRO A 56 -1.99 0.08 17.87
C PRO A 56 -1.97 0.95 19.14
N SER A 57 -1.88 0.32 20.29
CA SER A 57 -1.98 0.99 21.60
C SER A 57 -0.86 2.01 21.86
N ASP A 58 0.30 1.80 21.27
CA ASP A 58 1.50 2.64 21.41
C ASP A 58 1.66 3.68 20.28
N PHE A 59 0.85 3.61 19.22
CA PHE A 59 0.95 4.56 18.11
C PHE A 59 0.50 5.97 18.52
N ARG A 60 1.38 6.94 18.29
CA ARG A 60 1.11 8.35 18.61
C ARG A 60 0.75 9.10 17.35
N LEU A 61 -0.52 9.44 17.25
CA LEU A 61 -1.02 10.31 16.17
C LEU A 61 -0.54 11.74 16.36
N PRO A 62 -0.13 12.44 15.29
CA PRO A 62 -0.10 13.88 15.31
C PRO A 62 -1.54 14.40 15.47
N MET A 63 -1.69 15.65 15.94
CA MET A 63 -3.00 16.27 16.00
C MET A 63 -3.56 16.43 14.58
N LEU A 64 -4.61 15.68 14.28
CA LEU A 64 -5.33 15.79 13.03
C LEU A 64 -6.52 16.72 13.20
N ALA A 65 -6.62 17.74 12.37
CA ALA A 65 -7.78 18.59 12.25
C ALA A 65 -8.30 18.52 10.81
N LEU A 66 -9.60 18.39 10.65
CA LEU A 66 -10.21 18.41 9.33
C LEU A 66 -10.41 19.86 8.88
N PRO A 67 -9.86 20.25 7.72
CA PRO A 67 -10.19 21.55 7.11
C PRO A 67 -11.68 21.66 6.84
N ASP A 68 -12.22 22.87 6.85
CA ASP A 68 -13.66 23.10 6.64
C ASP A 68 -14.16 22.57 5.30
N GLU A 69 -13.34 22.65 4.26
CA GLU A 69 -13.63 22.10 2.92
C GLU A 69 -13.86 20.58 2.99
N VAL A 70 -13.02 19.87 3.78
CA VAL A 70 -13.17 18.43 4.00
C VAL A 70 -14.41 18.13 4.83
N LYS A 71 -14.65 18.89 5.92
CA LYS A 71 -15.86 18.72 6.76
C LYS A 71 -17.13 18.85 5.95
N ASN A 72 -17.18 19.79 5.02
CA ASN A 72 -18.34 20.01 4.16
C ASN A 72 -18.56 18.91 3.11
N SER A 73 -17.54 18.10 2.83
CA SER A 73 -17.61 17.03 1.83
C SER A 73 -17.84 15.64 2.42
N ILE A 74 -17.67 15.46 3.74
CA ILE A 74 -17.93 14.17 4.40
C ILE A 74 -19.42 13.95 4.63
N VAL A 75 -19.84 12.68 4.48
CA VAL A 75 -21.21 12.23 4.76
C VAL A 75 -21.31 11.41 6.06
N SER A 76 -20.18 11.01 6.62
CA SER A 76 -20.09 10.34 7.91
C SER A 76 -19.99 11.36 9.05
N SER A 77 -20.03 10.90 10.31
CA SER A 77 -19.72 11.77 11.45
C SER A 77 -18.26 12.22 11.39
N GLU A 78 -17.95 13.41 11.93
CA GLU A 78 -16.57 13.91 12.02
C GLU A 78 -15.67 12.95 12.79
N SER A 79 -16.17 12.33 13.86
CA SER A 79 -15.43 11.32 14.62
C SER A 79 -15.05 10.10 13.77
N ASN A 80 -16.00 9.58 12.98
CA ASN A 80 -15.72 8.44 12.09
C ASN A 80 -14.72 8.82 11.00
N ALA A 81 -14.83 10.02 10.44
CA ALA A 81 -13.87 10.52 9.46
C ALA A 81 -12.46 10.65 10.06
N LEU A 82 -12.34 11.20 11.27
CA LEU A 82 -11.06 11.31 11.98
C LEU A 82 -10.44 9.93 12.25
N ASN A 83 -11.22 8.95 12.69
CA ASN A 83 -10.73 7.59 12.89
C ASN A 83 -10.22 6.97 11.59
N HIS A 84 -10.94 7.15 10.48
CA HIS A 84 -10.52 6.70 9.17
C HIS A 84 -9.20 7.37 8.73
N PHE A 85 -9.09 8.69 8.84
CA PHE A 85 -7.85 9.39 8.50
C PHE A 85 -6.69 9.00 9.41
N SER A 86 -6.97 8.68 10.67
CA SER A 86 -5.96 8.24 11.63
C SER A 86 -5.34 6.90 11.23
N THR A 87 -6.16 5.92 10.87
CA THR A 87 -5.67 4.63 10.39
C THR A 87 -5.02 4.74 9.01
N TYR A 88 -5.52 5.61 8.14
CA TYR A 88 -4.89 5.91 6.87
C TYR A 88 -3.49 6.52 7.06
N TYR A 89 -3.35 7.46 8.00
CA TYR A 89 -2.06 8.03 8.38
C TYR A 89 -1.10 6.95 8.90
N TYR A 90 -1.58 6.11 9.82
CA TYR A 90 -0.80 5.00 10.37
C TYR A 90 -0.28 4.05 9.28
N THR A 91 -1.17 3.58 8.40
CA THR A 91 -0.80 2.68 7.30
C THR A 91 0.25 3.32 6.39
N ASN A 92 0.05 4.60 6.00
CA ASN A 92 1.01 5.30 5.15
C ASN A 92 2.36 5.51 5.83
N ASN A 93 2.37 5.80 7.14
CA ASN A 93 3.61 5.92 7.91
C ASN A 93 4.37 4.59 7.93
N SER A 94 3.70 3.50 8.26
CA SER A 94 4.30 2.16 8.30
C SER A 94 4.87 1.75 6.94
N VAL A 95 4.15 2.02 5.86
CA VAL A 95 4.62 1.79 4.48
C VAL A 95 5.82 2.68 4.15
N GLY A 96 5.78 3.96 4.54
CA GLY A 96 6.87 4.91 4.32
C GLY A 96 8.16 4.49 5.02
N GLU A 97 8.06 4.04 6.26
CA GLU A 97 9.19 3.52 7.03
C GLU A 97 9.76 2.24 6.40
N PHE A 98 8.91 1.30 6.01
CA PHE A 98 9.32 0.09 5.30
C PHE A 98 10.09 0.40 4.02
N ILE A 99 9.57 1.30 3.17
CA ILE A 99 10.25 1.72 1.94
C ILE A 99 11.59 2.36 2.27
N SER A 100 11.65 3.22 3.28
CA SER A 100 12.87 3.90 3.70
C SER A 100 13.93 2.91 4.16
N GLN A 101 13.57 1.90 4.94
CA GLN A 101 14.47 0.83 5.37
C GLN A 101 14.97 -0.01 4.18
N ILE A 102 14.11 -0.36 3.23
CA ILE A 102 14.52 -1.08 2.00
C ILE A 102 15.52 -0.23 1.22
N LYS A 103 15.20 1.05 0.98
CA LYS A 103 16.06 1.98 0.22
C LYS A 103 17.42 2.21 0.88
N GLY A 104 17.46 2.26 2.20
CA GLY A 104 18.69 2.44 2.98
C GLY A 104 19.57 1.20 3.10
N SER A 105 19.14 0.06 2.54
CA SER A 105 19.85 -1.22 2.62
C SER A 105 20.25 -1.76 1.24
N GLU A 106 21.03 -2.85 1.21
CA GLU A 106 21.37 -3.55 -0.03
C GLU A 106 20.13 -4.11 -0.76
N LEU A 107 19.01 -4.29 -0.05
CA LEU A 107 17.74 -4.69 -0.66
C LEU A 107 17.23 -3.63 -1.64
N GLY A 108 17.48 -2.34 -1.38
CA GLY A 108 17.05 -1.24 -2.25
C GLY A 108 17.60 -1.31 -3.67
N LYS A 109 18.71 -2.02 -3.88
CA LYS A 109 19.31 -2.21 -5.21
C LYS A 109 18.62 -3.32 -6.02
N LYS A 110 17.83 -4.19 -5.37
CA LYS A 110 17.31 -5.43 -5.98
C LYS A 110 15.83 -5.72 -5.70
N THR A 111 15.14 -4.86 -4.95
CA THR A 111 13.73 -5.04 -4.61
C THR A 111 12.86 -4.07 -5.40
N LEU A 112 11.89 -4.61 -6.10
CA LEU A 112 10.79 -3.86 -6.71
C LEU A 112 9.62 -3.87 -5.73
N ILE A 113 9.02 -2.72 -5.46
CA ILE A 113 7.90 -2.60 -4.52
C ILE A 113 6.76 -1.86 -5.20
N SER A 114 5.54 -2.34 -5.02
CA SER A 114 4.34 -1.62 -5.44
C SER A 114 3.28 -1.60 -4.35
N PHE A 115 2.55 -0.51 -4.29
CA PHE A 115 1.42 -0.30 -3.40
C PHE A 115 0.23 0.25 -4.16
N THR A 116 -0.95 -0.19 -3.78
CA THR A 116 -2.21 0.37 -4.24
C THR A 116 -3.29 0.12 -3.18
N GLY A 117 -4.34 0.91 -3.18
CA GLY A 117 -5.58 0.55 -2.50
C GLY A 117 -6.35 -0.48 -3.32
N ASP A 118 -7.14 -1.31 -2.66
CA ASP A 118 -8.09 -2.21 -3.31
C ASP A 118 -9.33 -1.46 -3.83
N HIS A 119 -9.75 -0.43 -3.10
CA HIS A 119 -10.80 0.52 -3.48
C HIS A 119 -10.66 1.83 -2.70
N ASN A 120 -11.36 2.86 -3.13
CA ASN A 120 -11.46 4.13 -2.40
C ASN A 120 -12.40 3.99 -1.19
N ALA A 121 -12.30 4.95 -0.25
CA ALA A 121 -13.16 5.01 0.94
C ALA A 121 -14.64 5.05 0.57
N ARG A 122 -15.42 4.09 1.08
CA ARG A 122 -16.86 4.02 0.86
C ARG A 122 -17.59 4.76 1.99
N GLY A 123 -18.58 5.58 1.63
CA GLY A 123 -19.44 6.26 2.61
C GLY A 123 -18.72 7.32 3.45
N LEU A 124 -17.54 7.76 3.05
CA LEU A 124 -16.81 8.84 3.71
C LEU A 124 -17.12 10.19 3.08
N PHE A 125 -17.05 10.27 1.75
CA PHE A 125 -17.26 11.50 0.99
C PHE A 125 -18.54 11.46 0.15
N ASN A 126 -19.10 12.64 -0.08
CA ASN A 126 -20.17 12.83 -1.06
C ASN A 126 -19.55 13.03 -2.45
N TYR A 127 -19.83 12.12 -3.39
CA TYR A 127 -19.40 12.21 -4.76
C TYR A 127 -20.61 12.45 -5.67
N ASN A 128 -20.57 13.51 -6.47
CA ASN A 128 -21.52 13.74 -7.54
C ASN A 128 -21.08 13.00 -8.83
N ASP A 129 -21.89 13.06 -9.87
CA ASP A 129 -21.63 12.35 -11.13
C ASP A 129 -20.36 12.84 -11.86
N GLU A 130 -19.98 14.10 -11.66
CA GLU A 130 -18.74 14.66 -12.25
C GLU A 130 -17.48 14.17 -11.52
N MET A 131 -17.63 13.66 -10.29
CA MET A 131 -16.55 13.13 -9.45
C MET A 131 -16.38 11.61 -9.56
N LEU A 132 -16.88 10.98 -10.62
CA LEU A 132 -16.85 9.53 -10.79
C LEU A 132 -15.43 8.96 -10.68
N LEU A 133 -14.45 9.63 -11.28
CA LEU A 133 -13.05 9.22 -11.17
C LEU A 133 -12.55 9.28 -9.73
N ASN A 134 -12.81 10.38 -9.02
CA ASN A 134 -12.42 10.54 -7.62
C ASN A 134 -13.05 9.46 -6.72
N LYS A 135 -14.28 9.05 -7.03
CA LYS A 135 -15.01 8.03 -6.28
C LYS A 135 -14.37 6.65 -6.36
N TYR A 136 -13.75 6.31 -7.49
CA TYR A 136 -13.22 4.96 -7.73
C TYR A 136 -11.70 4.89 -7.84
N ALA A 137 -11.03 6.03 -8.06
CA ALA A 137 -9.58 6.05 -8.21
C ALA A 137 -8.87 5.71 -6.90
N VAL A 138 -7.84 4.89 -7.03
CA VAL A 138 -6.86 4.64 -5.97
C VAL A 138 -5.46 4.91 -6.51
N PRO A 139 -4.53 5.39 -5.66
CA PRO A 139 -3.16 5.61 -6.10
C PRO A 139 -2.46 4.27 -6.35
N PHE A 140 -1.58 4.26 -7.33
CA PHE A 140 -0.66 3.16 -7.57
C PHE A 140 0.77 3.67 -7.52
N TYR A 141 1.57 3.16 -6.59
CA TYR A 141 2.97 3.54 -6.39
C TYR A 141 3.89 2.40 -6.75
N ILE A 142 5.00 2.74 -7.42
CA ILE A 142 6.08 1.80 -7.73
C ILE A 142 7.40 2.37 -7.24
N TYR A 143 8.09 1.64 -6.39
CA TYR A 143 9.51 1.81 -6.17
C TYR A 143 10.27 0.82 -7.05
N ALA A 144 11.10 1.33 -7.96
CA ALA A 144 11.96 0.53 -8.80
C ALA A 144 13.41 1.01 -8.67
N PRO A 145 14.38 0.12 -8.39
CA PRO A 145 15.80 0.46 -8.39
C PRO A 145 16.25 1.02 -9.74
N LYS A 146 17.29 1.88 -9.71
CA LYS A 146 17.78 2.59 -10.91
C LYS A 146 17.96 1.67 -12.13
N ARG A 147 18.47 0.46 -11.94
CA ARG A 147 18.70 -0.51 -13.01
C ARG A 147 17.43 -0.93 -13.77
N TYR A 148 16.27 -0.91 -13.10
CA TYR A 148 14.97 -1.27 -13.70
C TYR A 148 14.28 -0.07 -14.36
N ARG A 149 14.76 1.16 -14.11
CA ARG A 149 14.17 2.39 -14.63
C ARG A 149 14.86 2.95 -15.88
N GLN A 150 16.02 2.42 -16.25
CA GLN A 150 16.92 3.06 -17.22
C GLN A 150 16.32 3.27 -18.62
N LYS A 151 15.31 2.50 -18.99
CA LYS A 151 14.65 2.59 -20.29
C LYS A 151 13.13 2.79 -20.17
N GLN A 152 12.66 3.19 -18.97
CA GLN A 152 11.24 3.25 -18.69
C GLN A 152 10.77 4.67 -18.53
N VAL A 153 9.63 4.99 -19.11
CA VAL A 153 8.93 6.25 -18.92
C VAL A 153 7.83 6.03 -17.89
N PHE A 154 7.91 6.77 -16.79
CA PHE A 154 6.89 6.78 -15.73
C PHE A 154 6.07 8.06 -15.88
N ASP A 155 4.87 7.93 -16.39
CA ASP A 155 3.92 9.03 -16.51
C ASP A 155 2.95 8.98 -15.32
N PRO A 156 3.03 9.92 -14.36
CA PRO A 156 2.17 9.95 -13.18
C PRO A 156 0.72 10.31 -13.50
N SER A 157 0.43 10.84 -14.68
CA SER A 157 -0.92 11.16 -15.14
C SER A 157 -1.63 9.97 -15.81
N ARG A 158 -0.92 8.87 -16.03
CA ARG A 158 -1.46 7.70 -16.71
C ARG A 158 -2.46 6.97 -15.83
N PHE A 159 -3.65 6.79 -16.35
CA PHE A 159 -4.68 5.96 -15.73
C PHE A 159 -4.51 4.49 -16.10
N GLY A 160 -4.85 3.63 -15.16
CA GLY A 160 -4.87 2.18 -15.33
C GLY A 160 -5.91 1.53 -14.43
N SER A 161 -5.87 0.22 -14.36
CA SER A 161 -6.69 -0.58 -13.48
C SER A 161 -5.85 -1.58 -12.71
N HIS A 162 -6.41 -2.24 -11.71
CA HIS A 162 -5.72 -3.32 -10.98
C HIS A 162 -5.21 -4.44 -11.90
N LYS A 163 -5.83 -4.64 -13.07
CA LYS A 163 -5.39 -5.62 -14.08
C LYS A 163 -4.03 -5.27 -14.69
N ASP A 164 -3.64 -4.00 -14.64
CA ASP A 164 -2.41 -3.50 -15.24
C ASP A 164 -1.20 -3.63 -14.29
N ILE A 165 -1.43 -3.86 -13.00
CA ILE A 165 -0.39 -3.95 -11.96
C ILE A 165 0.55 -5.10 -12.28
N PHE A 166 0.01 -6.33 -12.40
CA PHE A 166 0.85 -7.51 -12.62
C PHE A 166 1.64 -7.45 -13.94
N PRO A 167 1.05 -7.09 -15.10
CA PRO A 167 1.78 -6.86 -16.34
C PRO A 167 2.93 -5.87 -16.20
N THR A 168 2.72 -4.78 -15.44
CA THR A 168 3.73 -3.75 -15.19
C THR A 168 4.89 -4.31 -14.36
N LEU A 169 4.59 -4.97 -13.25
CA LEU A 169 5.61 -5.58 -12.39
C LEU A 169 6.36 -6.70 -13.10
N PHE A 170 5.65 -7.50 -13.90
CA PHE A 170 6.24 -8.57 -14.69
C PHE A 170 7.23 -8.02 -15.72
N HIS A 171 6.85 -6.98 -16.45
CA HIS A 171 7.72 -6.29 -17.41
C HIS A 171 8.99 -5.76 -16.74
N LEU A 172 8.88 -5.17 -15.54
CA LEU A 172 10.01 -4.62 -14.81
C LEU A 172 10.94 -5.69 -14.21
N SER A 173 10.43 -6.88 -13.89
CA SER A 173 11.18 -7.88 -13.11
C SER A 173 11.54 -9.17 -13.86
N LEU A 174 10.71 -9.61 -14.80
CA LEU A 174 10.76 -10.93 -15.40
C LEU A 174 10.64 -10.89 -16.94
N SER A 175 11.19 -9.89 -17.60
CA SER A 175 11.14 -9.75 -19.05
C SER A 175 11.45 -11.07 -19.78
N GLU A 176 10.89 -11.26 -20.97
CA GLU A 176 11.07 -12.42 -21.85
C GLU A 176 10.38 -13.73 -21.40
N LYS A 177 9.57 -13.71 -20.34
CA LYS A 177 8.76 -14.87 -19.94
C LYS A 177 7.34 -14.73 -20.46
N ARG A 178 6.79 -15.86 -20.91
CA ARG A 178 5.36 -15.92 -21.29
C ARG A 178 4.49 -16.02 -20.05
N TYR A 179 3.40 -15.24 -20.03
CA TYR A 179 2.37 -15.29 -18.98
C TYR A 179 1.01 -14.94 -19.56
N PHE A 180 -0.05 -15.32 -18.85
CA PHE A 180 -1.39 -14.92 -19.22
C PHE A 180 -1.62 -13.46 -18.86
N LYS A 181 -1.90 -12.64 -19.86
CA LYS A 181 -2.02 -11.19 -19.71
C LYS A 181 -3.50 -10.76 -19.75
N THR A 182 -3.95 -10.09 -18.69
CA THR A 182 -5.30 -9.53 -18.62
C THR A 182 -5.36 -8.00 -18.70
N GLY A 183 -4.24 -7.33 -18.47
CA GLY A 183 -4.07 -5.88 -18.48
C GLY A 183 -2.92 -5.43 -19.36
N ASN A 184 -2.52 -4.18 -19.22
CA ASN A 184 -1.45 -3.55 -19.99
C ASN A 184 -0.28 -3.17 -19.10
N ASN A 185 0.91 -3.08 -19.68
CA ASN A 185 2.04 -2.47 -19.01
C ASN A 185 1.81 -0.95 -18.88
N MET A 186 1.98 -0.41 -17.66
CA MET A 186 1.79 1.01 -17.36
C MET A 186 3.07 1.83 -17.52
N VAL A 187 4.22 1.18 -17.66
CA VAL A 187 5.47 1.84 -18.01
C VAL A 187 5.73 1.61 -19.49
N SER A 188 6.10 2.65 -20.21
CA SER A 188 6.40 2.58 -21.64
C SER A 188 7.91 2.64 -21.86
N GLU A 189 8.34 2.02 -22.95
CA GLU A 189 9.67 2.23 -23.49
C GLU A 189 9.74 3.59 -24.19
#